data_8363e0c29630b8454d74fe3bb31ed899
#
_entry.id   8363e0c29630b8454d74fe3bb31ed899
#
_cell.length_a   1.000
_cell.length_b   1.000
_cell.length_c   1.000
_cell.angle_alpha   90.00
_cell.angle_beta   90.00
_cell.angle_gamma   90.00
#
_symmetry.space_group_name_H-M   'P 1'
#
loop_
_entity.id
_entity.type
_entity.pdbx_description
1 polymer ?
#
loop_
_entity_poly.entity_id
_entity_poly.type
_entity_poly.pdbx_seq_one_letter_code
_entity_poly.pdbx_strand_id
1 'polypeptide(L)'
;MTRRRLLIAALPLVAWPALALGQGRAQPPAAAPDPALLAQVEAYLNGLTTFRARFLQLAQNGASATGTAWIVRPGRMRFDYDAPEPTLLIASGGQVMMYDRELRQPSIAPASSTPLGVLLRPQIRLAGDITVTALERRGGFLHLSLHRTGEAAEGQLTLSFSEAPMQLRQWAVLDAQGRETRVTLYEIDTTTRPNLRIFDFNDPRFFEEEQQRR
;
A
#
# COMPACT_ATOMS: atom_id res chain seq x y z
N MET A 1 -10.80 91.46 -9.00
CA MET A 1 -9.60 91.00 -8.29
C MET A 1 -10.02 90.07 -7.16
N THR A 2 -10.07 88.78 -7.41
CA THR A 2 -10.62 87.82 -6.46
C THR A 2 -9.54 86.76 -6.17
N ARG A 3 -8.98 86.81 -4.97
CA ARG A 3 -7.94 85.88 -4.51
C ARG A 3 -8.61 84.56 -4.11
N ARG A 4 -8.33 83.46 -4.84
CA ARG A 4 -8.66 82.10 -4.49
C ARG A 4 -7.66 81.58 -3.48
N ARG A 5 -8.11 81.26 -2.27
CA ARG A 5 -7.32 80.56 -1.24
C ARG A 5 -7.43 79.06 -1.51
N LEU A 6 -6.28 78.42 -1.74
CA LEU A 6 -6.10 76.96 -1.81
C LEU A 6 -6.11 76.42 -0.39
N LEU A 7 -7.11 75.57 -0.08
CA LEU A 7 -7.14 74.76 1.13
C LEU A 7 -6.39 73.47 0.84
N ILE A 8 -5.27 73.24 1.49
CA ILE A 8 -4.51 71.99 1.50
C ILE A 8 -5.20 71.08 2.53
N ALA A 9 -5.89 70.01 2.05
CA ALA A 9 -6.48 68.99 2.88
C ALA A 9 -5.36 67.95 3.22
N ALA A 10 -5.01 67.86 4.48
CA ALA A 10 -4.11 66.85 5.02
C ALA A 10 -4.87 65.48 5.10
N LEU A 11 -4.41 64.47 4.35
CA LEU A 11 -4.90 63.10 4.44
C LEU A 11 -4.26 62.39 5.63
N PRO A 12 -5.01 61.71 6.51
CA PRO A 12 -4.41 60.89 7.55
C PRO A 12 -3.79 59.62 6.97
N LEU A 13 -2.53 59.36 7.32
CA LEU A 13 -1.87 58.05 7.10
C LEU A 13 -2.60 57.00 7.93
N VAL A 14 -3.34 56.14 7.25
CA VAL A 14 -3.84 54.88 7.84
C VAL A 14 -2.70 53.88 7.88
N ALA A 15 -2.16 53.64 9.08
CA ALA A 15 -1.20 52.57 9.33
C ALA A 15 -1.91 51.21 9.17
N TRP A 16 -1.60 50.45 8.13
CA TRP A 16 -2.02 49.06 7.97
C TRP A 16 -1.23 48.20 8.95
N PRO A 17 -1.89 47.35 9.77
CA PRO A 17 -1.13 46.37 10.55
C PRO A 17 -0.46 45.37 9.64
N ALA A 18 0.85 45.23 9.74
CA ALA A 18 1.61 44.20 9.08
C ALA A 18 1.09 42.84 9.59
N LEU A 19 0.37 42.12 8.71
CA LEU A 19 0.05 40.71 8.94
C LEU A 19 1.39 39.95 9.06
N ALA A 20 1.72 39.54 10.29
CA ALA A 20 2.80 38.64 10.56
C ALA A 20 2.51 37.34 9.81
N LEU A 21 3.23 37.12 8.71
CA LEU A 21 3.28 35.84 8.02
C LEU A 21 3.74 34.81 9.04
N GLY A 22 2.81 33.98 9.50
CA GLY A 22 3.11 32.88 10.40
C GLY A 22 4.22 32.04 9.78
N GLN A 23 5.40 32.05 10.43
CA GLN A 23 6.49 31.14 10.09
C GLN A 23 5.93 29.73 10.20
N GLY A 24 5.67 29.10 9.07
CA GLY A 24 5.33 27.69 9.01
C GLY A 24 6.38 26.92 9.81
N ARG A 25 5.94 26.32 10.91
CA ARG A 25 6.82 25.51 11.77
C ARG A 25 7.37 24.41 10.88
N ALA A 26 8.63 24.52 10.50
CA ALA A 26 9.31 23.46 9.76
C ALA A 26 9.13 22.17 10.57
N GLN A 27 8.44 21.21 9.98
CA GLN A 27 8.25 19.90 10.60
C GLN A 27 9.66 19.30 10.80
N PRO A 28 10.04 18.85 12.00
CA PRO A 28 11.34 18.25 12.20
C PRO A 28 11.56 17.14 11.16
N PRO A 29 12.74 16.98 10.60
CA PRO A 29 13.01 15.86 9.69
C PRO A 29 12.64 14.57 10.42
N ALA A 30 11.90 13.70 9.73
CA ALA A 30 11.50 12.41 10.28
C ALA A 30 12.76 11.69 10.79
N ALA A 31 12.74 11.28 12.05
CA ALA A 31 13.87 10.57 12.64
C ALA A 31 14.18 9.34 11.78
N ALA A 32 15.46 9.05 11.56
CA ALA A 32 15.87 7.86 10.85
C ALA A 32 15.23 6.62 11.51
N PRO A 33 14.75 5.64 10.72
CA PRO A 33 14.13 4.44 11.28
C PRO A 33 15.06 3.73 12.26
N ASP A 34 14.51 3.26 13.38
CA ASP A 34 15.26 2.48 14.37
C ASP A 34 15.80 1.20 13.72
N PRO A 35 17.14 1.01 13.64
CA PRO A 35 17.73 -0.13 12.95
C PRO A 35 17.37 -1.48 13.58
N ALA A 36 17.21 -1.53 14.91
CA ALA A 36 16.88 -2.76 15.63
C ALA A 36 15.43 -3.16 15.33
N LEU A 37 14.50 -2.22 15.31
CA LEU A 37 13.12 -2.44 14.96
C LEU A 37 12.96 -2.82 13.50
N LEU A 38 13.73 -2.18 12.61
CA LEU A 38 13.76 -2.53 11.19
C LEU A 38 14.23 -3.96 10.97
N ALA A 39 15.28 -4.40 11.67
CA ALA A 39 15.77 -5.76 11.62
C ALA A 39 14.74 -6.78 12.14
N GLN A 40 13.95 -6.44 13.16
CA GLN A 40 12.86 -7.29 13.66
C GLN A 40 11.77 -7.46 12.59
N VAL A 41 11.36 -6.38 11.93
CA VAL A 41 10.37 -6.44 10.84
C VAL A 41 10.91 -7.26 9.68
N GLU A 42 12.16 -7.07 9.28
CA GLU A 42 12.81 -7.85 8.21
C GLU A 42 12.86 -9.33 8.56
N ALA A 43 13.24 -9.69 9.79
CA ALA A 43 13.26 -11.07 10.27
C ALA A 43 11.85 -11.70 10.26
N TYR A 44 10.84 -10.99 10.74
CA TYR A 44 9.45 -11.43 10.68
C TYR A 44 8.99 -11.69 9.24
N LEU A 45 9.20 -10.74 8.35
CA LEU A 45 8.81 -10.88 6.94
C LEU A 45 9.53 -12.05 6.26
N ASN A 46 10.80 -12.29 6.58
CA ASN A 46 11.55 -13.42 6.05
C ASN A 46 11.09 -14.77 6.65
N GLY A 47 10.63 -14.79 7.88
CA GLY A 47 10.02 -15.96 8.52
C GLY A 47 8.63 -16.33 7.96
N LEU A 48 7.94 -15.37 7.35
CA LEU A 48 6.60 -15.56 6.81
C LEU A 48 6.66 -16.27 5.44
N THR A 49 6.77 -17.60 5.44
CA THR A 49 6.91 -18.42 4.22
C THR A 49 5.58 -18.81 3.61
N THR A 50 4.56 -19.06 4.43
CA THR A 50 3.20 -19.39 4.02
C THR A 50 2.21 -18.61 4.87
N PHE A 51 1.17 -18.12 4.21
CA PHE A 51 0.20 -17.27 4.85
C PHE A 51 -1.13 -17.39 4.12
N ARG A 52 -2.19 -17.65 4.87
CA ARG A 52 -3.59 -17.55 4.42
C ARG A 52 -4.31 -16.57 5.31
N ALA A 53 -5.17 -15.74 4.73
CA ALA A 53 -6.06 -14.88 5.50
C ALA A 53 -7.35 -14.61 4.74
N ARG A 54 -8.38 -14.25 5.46
CA ARG A 54 -9.47 -13.46 4.91
C ARG A 54 -9.00 -12.02 4.80
N PHE A 55 -9.49 -11.29 3.80
CA PHE A 55 -9.17 -9.88 3.65
C PHE A 55 -10.40 -9.02 3.40
N LEU A 56 -10.30 -7.77 3.80
CA LEU A 56 -11.16 -6.66 3.38
C LEU A 56 -10.30 -5.65 2.64
N GLN A 57 -10.60 -5.43 1.37
CA GLN A 57 -10.01 -4.37 0.56
C GLN A 57 -10.92 -3.14 0.59
N LEU A 58 -10.31 -1.97 0.73
CA LEU A 58 -10.97 -0.68 0.65
C LEU A 58 -10.20 0.22 -0.31
N ALA A 59 -10.87 0.66 -1.36
CA ALA A 59 -10.33 1.64 -2.30
C ALA A 59 -10.61 3.08 -1.81
N GLN A 60 -9.83 4.04 -2.29
CA GLN A 60 -9.96 5.45 -1.92
C GLN A 60 -11.35 6.04 -2.19
N ASN A 61 -12.05 5.56 -3.22
CA ASN A 61 -13.41 5.98 -3.55
C ASN A 61 -14.50 5.37 -2.65
N GLY A 62 -14.11 4.58 -1.63
CA GLY A 62 -15.01 3.90 -0.70
C GLY A 62 -15.50 2.54 -1.19
N ALA A 63 -15.17 2.11 -2.41
CA ALA A 63 -15.50 0.76 -2.86
C ALA A 63 -14.77 -0.28 -2.01
N SER A 64 -15.47 -1.35 -1.63
CA SER A 64 -14.93 -2.41 -0.79
C SER A 64 -15.19 -3.78 -1.39
N ALA A 65 -14.25 -4.71 -1.17
CA ALA A 65 -14.35 -6.09 -1.55
C ALA A 65 -13.74 -6.98 -0.47
N THR A 66 -14.23 -8.20 -0.34
CA THR A 66 -13.68 -9.21 0.56
C THR A 66 -13.18 -10.41 -0.23
N GLY A 67 -12.43 -11.28 0.44
CA GLY A 67 -11.93 -12.48 -0.22
C GLY A 67 -10.98 -13.28 0.65
N THR A 68 -10.33 -14.25 0.02
CA THR A 68 -9.27 -15.07 0.64
C THR A 68 -7.95 -14.81 -0.07
N ALA A 69 -6.93 -14.48 0.72
CA ALA A 69 -5.55 -14.29 0.27
C ALA A 69 -4.69 -15.48 0.66
N TRP A 70 -3.84 -15.93 -0.28
CA TRP A 70 -2.77 -16.87 -0.06
C TRP A 70 -1.46 -16.26 -0.51
N ILE A 71 -0.42 -16.39 0.31
CA ILE A 71 0.96 -16.07 -0.07
C ILE A 71 1.82 -17.27 0.28
N VAL A 72 2.58 -17.77 -0.69
CA VAL A 72 3.58 -18.82 -0.51
C VAL A 72 4.89 -18.32 -1.10
N ARG A 73 5.81 -17.96 -0.23
CA ARG A 73 7.11 -17.44 -0.65
C ARG A 73 8.10 -18.57 -0.98
N PRO A 74 8.97 -18.34 -1.98
CA PRO A 74 9.00 -17.16 -2.85
C PRO A 74 7.97 -17.19 -4.00
N GLY A 75 7.57 -16.01 -4.44
CA GLY A 75 7.01 -15.78 -5.77
C GLY A 75 5.56 -16.18 -6.01
N ARG A 76 4.83 -16.68 -5.02
CA ARG A 76 3.45 -17.12 -5.20
C ARG A 76 2.49 -16.34 -4.33
N MET A 77 1.41 -15.87 -4.94
CA MET A 77 0.33 -15.16 -4.28
C MET A 77 -0.98 -15.44 -5.03
N ARG A 78 -2.10 -15.54 -4.30
CA ARG A 78 -3.43 -15.64 -4.86
C ARG A 78 -4.41 -14.86 -4.02
N PHE A 79 -5.26 -14.07 -4.67
CA PHE A 79 -6.39 -13.38 -4.07
C PHE A 79 -7.65 -13.82 -4.80
N ASP A 80 -8.49 -14.57 -4.10
CA ASP A 80 -9.83 -14.92 -4.54
C ASP A 80 -10.80 -13.92 -3.92
N TYR A 81 -11.42 -13.10 -4.76
CA TYR A 81 -12.45 -12.18 -4.32
C TYR A 81 -13.79 -12.90 -4.20
N ASP A 82 -14.56 -12.54 -3.19
CA ASP A 82 -15.92 -13.03 -3.00
C ASP A 82 -16.87 -12.34 -3.98
N ALA A 83 -17.98 -13.03 -4.36
CA ALA A 83 -19.04 -12.42 -5.13
C ALA A 83 -19.60 -11.16 -4.42
N PRO A 84 -19.96 -10.10 -5.14
CA PRO A 84 -20.06 -10.01 -6.59
C PRO A 84 -18.76 -9.63 -7.33
N GLU A 85 -17.63 -9.45 -6.63
CA GLU A 85 -16.38 -9.03 -7.25
C GLU A 85 -15.81 -10.15 -8.15
N PRO A 86 -15.71 -9.96 -9.48
CA PRO A 86 -15.29 -11.02 -10.39
C PRO A 86 -13.78 -11.24 -10.44
N THR A 87 -13.02 -10.45 -9.72
CA THR A 87 -11.56 -10.43 -9.82
C THR A 87 -10.93 -11.66 -9.17
N LEU A 88 -9.93 -12.21 -9.85
CA LEU A 88 -8.96 -13.14 -9.31
C LEU A 88 -7.56 -12.65 -9.63
N LEU A 89 -6.69 -12.60 -8.63
CA LEU A 89 -5.32 -12.18 -8.80
C LEU A 89 -4.39 -13.31 -8.40
N ILE A 90 -3.47 -13.68 -9.30
CA ILE A 90 -2.46 -14.72 -9.05
C ILE A 90 -1.08 -14.18 -9.39
N ALA A 91 -0.10 -14.41 -8.51
CA ALA A 91 1.31 -14.23 -8.82
C ALA A 91 1.99 -15.60 -8.88
N SER A 92 2.77 -15.83 -9.94
CA SER A 92 3.59 -17.02 -10.14
C SER A 92 4.66 -16.73 -11.18
N GLY A 93 5.82 -17.37 -11.05
CA GLY A 93 6.89 -17.27 -12.06
C GLY A 93 7.39 -15.83 -12.33
N GLY A 94 7.31 -14.94 -11.34
CA GLY A 94 7.71 -13.54 -11.49
C GLY A 94 6.68 -12.64 -12.20
N GLN A 95 5.49 -13.16 -12.50
CA GLN A 95 4.39 -12.43 -13.11
C GLN A 95 3.20 -12.36 -12.16
N VAL A 96 2.35 -11.35 -12.35
CA VAL A 96 1.04 -11.22 -11.71
C VAL A 96 0.01 -11.23 -12.82
N MET A 97 -0.96 -12.14 -12.73
CA MET A 97 -2.15 -12.19 -13.56
C MET A 97 -3.34 -11.67 -12.75
N MET A 98 -4.02 -10.70 -13.28
CA MET A 98 -5.35 -10.30 -12.87
C MET A 98 -6.34 -10.86 -13.88
N TYR A 99 -7.27 -11.67 -13.44
CA TYR A 99 -8.29 -12.30 -14.27
C TYR A 99 -9.68 -11.80 -13.87
N ASP A 100 -10.35 -11.21 -14.83
CA ASP A 100 -11.77 -10.86 -14.69
C ASP A 100 -12.61 -12.07 -15.12
N ARG A 101 -13.31 -12.68 -14.16
CA ARG A 101 -14.12 -13.88 -14.39
C ARG A 101 -15.37 -13.60 -15.23
N GLU A 102 -15.91 -12.38 -15.15
CA GLU A 102 -17.10 -11.98 -15.90
C GLU A 102 -16.76 -11.71 -17.36
N LEU A 103 -15.71 -10.93 -17.61
CA LEU A 103 -15.22 -10.63 -18.95
C LEU A 103 -14.36 -11.75 -19.55
N ARG A 104 -13.87 -12.69 -18.73
CA ARG A 104 -12.93 -13.76 -19.10
C ARG A 104 -11.64 -13.22 -19.71
N GLN A 105 -11.15 -12.10 -19.17
CA GLN A 105 -9.97 -11.42 -19.70
C GLN A 105 -8.83 -11.46 -18.69
N PRO A 106 -7.68 -12.09 -19.03
CA PRO A 106 -6.47 -11.97 -18.25
C PRO A 106 -5.72 -10.68 -18.61
N SER A 107 -5.15 -10.04 -17.58
CA SER A 107 -4.14 -8.99 -17.71
C SER A 107 -2.89 -9.44 -16.95
N ILE A 108 -1.74 -9.41 -17.60
CA ILE A 108 -0.49 -9.92 -17.02
C ILE A 108 0.54 -8.79 -16.95
N ALA A 109 1.21 -8.68 -15.82
CA ALA A 109 2.30 -7.73 -15.57
C ALA A 109 3.44 -8.39 -14.78
N PRO A 110 4.68 -7.87 -14.86
CA PRO A 110 5.76 -8.33 -13.99
C PRO A 110 5.41 -8.11 -12.51
N ALA A 111 5.66 -9.09 -11.65
CA ALA A 111 5.45 -8.92 -10.20
C ALA A 111 6.32 -7.81 -9.62
N SER A 112 7.49 -7.56 -10.21
CA SER A 112 8.40 -6.48 -9.85
C SER A 112 7.82 -5.09 -10.11
N SER A 113 6.86 -4.93 -11.02
CA SER A 113 6.22 -3.64 -11.27
C SER A 113 5.11 -3.30 -10.27
N THR A 114 4.85 -4.16 -9.29
CA THR A 114 3.85 -3.90 -8.25
C THR A 114 4.53 -3.63 -6.90
N PRO A 115 4.09 -2.64 -6.12
CA PRO A 115 4.64 -2.40 -4.78
C PRO A 115 4.57 -3.63 -3.88
N LEU A 116 3.51 -4.44 -3.99
CA LEU A 116 3.33 -5.67 -3.21
C LEU A 116 4.31 -6.79 -3.60
N GLY A 117 4.94 -6.70 -4.78
CA GLY A 117 5.96 -7.64 -5.24
C GLY A 117 7.15 -7.78 -4.28
N VAL A 118 7.40 -6.78 -3.43
CA VAL A 118 8.41 -6.87 -2.35
C VAL A 118 8.14 -8.07 -1.43
N LEU A 119 6.87 -8.34 -1.11
CA LEU A 119 6.49 -9.48 -0.25
C LEU A 119 6.72 -10.85 -0.88
N LEU A 120 6.92 -10.91 -2.20
CA LEU A 120 7.11 -12.16 -2.95
C LEU A 120 8.59 -12.53 -3.14
N ARG A 121 9.51 -11.69 -2.74
CA ARG A 121 10.95 -11.90 -2.90
C ARG A 121 11.42 -13.15 -2.13
N PRO A 122 12.42 -13.89 -2.64
CA PRO A 122 13.05 -14.98 -1.90
C PRO A 122 13.62 -14.51 -0.57
N GLN A 123 14.25 -13.34 -0.56
CA GLN A 123 14.74 -12.65 0.61
C GLN A 123 14.31 -11.20 0.57
N ILE A 124 13.64 -10.75 1.62
CA ILE A 124 13.27 -9.35 1.79
C ILE A 124 14.42 -8.67 2.51
N ARG A 125 14.93 -7.59 1.91
CA ARG A 125 15.88 -6.66 2.51
C ARG A 125 15.27 -5.28 2.47
N LEU A 126 15.23 -4.63 3.62
CA LEU A 126 14.68 -3.28 3.78
C LEU A 126 15.78 -2.22 3.59
N ALA A 127 16.65 -2.47 2.60
CA ALA A 127 17.77 -1.63 2.21
C ALA A 127 18.16 -1.89 0.75
N GLY A 128 19.07 -1.10 0.21
CA GLY A 128 19.60 -1.24 -1.15
C GLY A 128 18.60 -0.75 -2.20
N ASP A 129 17.90 -1.68 -2.86
CA ASP A 129 16.87 -1.38 -3.85
C ASP A 129 15.49 -1.05 -3.23
N ILE A 130 15.40 -1.03 -1.89
CA ILE A 130 14.25 -0.56 -1.13
C ILE A 130 14.66 0.64 -0.29
N THR A 131 13.88 1.71 -0.39
CA THR A 131 13.97 2.89 0.46
C THR A 131 12.85 2.85 1.48
N VAL A 132 13.20 2.77 2.77
CA VAL A 132 12.27 2.93 3.88
C VAL A 132 12.07 4.42 4.14
N THR A 133 10.83 4.90 4.01
CA THR A 133 10.48 6.32 4.19
C THR A 133 10.00 6.62 5.60
N ALA A 134 9.40 5.65 6.27
CA ALA A 134 8.94 5.78 7.66
C ALA A 134 8.89 4.43 8.36
N LEU A 135 9.16 4.44 9.67
CA LEU A 135 8.92 3.33 10.59
C LEU A 135 8.39 3.95 11.88
N GLU A 136 7.09 3.87 12.09
CA GLU A 136 6.42 4.61 13.17
C GLU A 136 5.33 3.81 13.86
N ARG A 137 5.12 4.09 15.15
CA ARG A 137 4.00 3.55 15.93
C ARG A 137 2.84 4.54 15.92
N ARG A 138 1.69 4.09 15.44
CA ARG A 138 0.47 4.90 15.40
C ARG A 138 -0.76 3.99 15.51
N GLY A 139 -1.77 4.43 16.29
CA GLY A 139 -3.04 3.71 16.40
C GLY A 139 -2.91 2.27 16.89
N GLY A 140 -1.89 1.94 17.70
CA GLY A 140 -1.65 0.59 18.21
C GLY A 140 -0.96 -0.36 17.23
N PHE A 141 -0.49 0.15 16.11
CA PHE A 141 0.24 -0.61 15.09
C PHE A 141 1.61 0.00 14.80
N LEU A 142 2.53 -0.85 14.40
CA LEU A 142 3.80 -0.45 13.78
C LEU A 142 3.59 -0.34 12.27
N HIS A 143 3.87 0.83 11.70
CA HIS A 143 3.75 1.09 10.27
C HIS A 143 5.14 1.22 9.65
N LEU A 144 5.38 0.44 8.60
CA LEU A 144 6.57 0.50 7.76
C LEU A 144 6.16 1.00 6.39
N SER A 145 6.60 2.18 5.99
CA SER A 145 6.38 2.73 4.64
C SER A 145 7.64 2.63 3.82
N LEU A 146 7.51 2.18 2.59
CA LEU A 146 8.63 1.94 1.69
C LEU A 146 8.24 2.09 0.22
N HIS A 147 9.23 2.33 -0.62
CA HIS A 147 9.13 2.26 -2.08
C HIS A 147 10.43 1.67 -2.67
N ARG A 148 10.45 1.37 -3.95
CA ARG A 148 11.68 0.98 -4.64
C ARG A 148 12.60 2.19 -4.79
N THR A 149 13.88 2.00 -4.53
CA THR A 149 14.88 3.07 -4.63
C THR A 149 14.92 3.63 -6.05
N GLY A 150 14.78 4.95 -6.18
CA GLY A 150 14.70 5.64 -7.47
C GLY A 150 13.31 5.65 -8.12
N GLU A 151 12.32 4.95 -7.55
CA GLU A 151 10.98 4.77 -8.14
C GLU A 151 9.86 5.28 -7.21
N ALA A 152 10.14 6.30 -6.41
CA ALA A 152 9.16 6.88 -5.47
C ALA A 152 7.85 7.35 -6.15
N ALA A 153 7.95 7.80 -7.41
CA ALA A 153 6.80 8.24 -8.19
C ALA A 153 5.91 7.08 -8.68
N GLU A 154 6.40 5.84 -8.66
CA GLU A 154 5.63 4.66 -9.09
C GLU A 154 4.69 4.14 -8.02
N GLY A 155 4.85 4.60 -6.77
CA GLY A 155 3.98 4.29 -5.66
C GLY A 155 4.72 3.95 -4.37
N GLN A 156 3.93 3.78 -3.31
CA GLN A 156 4.42 3.47 -1.97
C GLN A 156 3.64 2.31 -1.38
N LEU A 157 4.33 1.43 -0.68
CA LEU A 157 3.75 0.36 0.14
C LEU A 157 3.89 0.73 1.62
N THR A 158 2.79 0.66 2.36
CA THR A 158 2.81 0.74 3.82
C THR A 158 2.34 -0.58 4.40
N LEU A 159 3.18 -1.23 5.20
CA LEU A 159 2.85 -2.45 5.93
C LEU A 159 2.54 -2.09 7.39
N SER A 160 1.48 -2.66 7.94
CA SER A 160 1.06 -2.41 9.33
C SER A 160 1.05 -3.71 10.11
N PHE A 161 1.72 -3.70 11.25
CA PHE A 161 1.91 -4.87 12.11
C PHE A 161 1.32 -4.63 13.50
N SER A 162 0.67 -5.66 14.09
CA SER A 162 0.60 -5.75 15.55
C SER A 162 1.99 -6.11 16.08
N GLU A 163 2.31 -5.76 17.34
CA GLU A 163 3.66 -5.99 17.89
C GLU A 163 3.72 -7.12 18.93
N ALA A 164 2.60 -7.49 19.54
CA ALA A 164 2.56 -8.51 20.57
C ALA A 164 1.45 -9.55 20.32
N PRO A 165 1.69 -10.60 19.52
CA PRO A 165 2.90 -10.90 18.74
C PRO A 165 3.01 -10.00 17.49
N MET A 166 4.24 -9.91 16.92
CA MET A 166 4.41 -9.24 15.65
C MET A 166 3.70 -10.03 14.56
N GLN A 167 2.72 -9.39 13.90
CA GLN A 167 1.93 -10.00 12.85
C GLN A 167 1.49 -8.95 11.83
N LEU A 168 1.68 -9.24 10.54
CA LEU A 168 1.16 -8.41 9.46
C LEU A 168 -0.37 -8.39 9.50
N ARG A 169 -0.94 -7.20 9.66
CA ARG A 169 -2.40 -7.01 9.81
C ARG A 169 -3.01 -6.26 8.65
N GLN A 170 -2.21 -5.46 7.95
CA GLN A 170 -2.71 -4.61 6.89
C GLN A 170 -1.56 -4.20 5.98
N TRP A 171 -1.89 -3.93 4.73
CA TRP A 171 -1.06 -3.09 3.88
C TRP A 171 -1.91 -2.04 3.16
N ALA A 172 -1.25 -0.96 2.77
CA ALA A 172 -1.81 0.05 1.89
C ALA A 172 -0.84 0.28 0.73
N VAL A 173 -1.38 0.36 -0.47
CA VAL A 173 -0.65 0.72 -1.68
C VAL A 173 -1.14 2.09 -2.13
N LEU A 174 -0.23 3.05 -2.22
CA LEU A 174 -0.46 4.31 -2.90
C LEU A 174 0.11 4.15 -4.31
N ASP A 175 -0.71 4.28 -5.35
CA ASP A 175 -0.27 4.14 -6.72
C ASP A 175 0.34 5.45 -7.28
N ALA A 176 0.88 5.39 -8.52
CA ALA A 176 1.47 6.54 -9.20
C ALA A 176 0.48 7.71 -9.44
N GLN A 177 -0.81 7.46 -9.37
CA GLN A 177 -1.87 8.46 -9.49
C GLN A 177 -2.32 9.02 -8.13
N GLY A 178 -1.67 8.60 -7.04
CA GLY A 178 -2.00 9.01 -5.67
C GLY A 178 -3.27 8.35 -5.12
N ARG A 179 -3.75 7.25 -5.71
CA ARG A 179 -4.90 6.50 -5.21
C ARG A 179 -4.45 5.46 -4.21
N GLU A 180 -5.07 5.46 -3.04
CA GLU A 180 -4.80 4.48 -2.00
C GLU A 180 -5.75 3.28 -2.10
N THR A 181 -5.18 2.08 -2.04
CA THR A 181 -5.90 0.83 -1.81
C THR A 181 -5.37 0.19 -0.55
N ARG A 182 -6.26 -0.09 0.40
CA ARG A 182 -5.93 -0.68 1.70
C ARG A 182 -6.51 -2.09 1.80
N VAL A 183 -5.70 -3.03 2.29
CA VAL A 183 -6.12 -4.41 2.52
C VAL A 183 -5.87 -4.77 3.97
N THR A 184 -6.95 -5.01 4.70
CA THR A 184 -6.93 -5.46 6.10
C THR A 184 -7.08 -6.97 6.15
N LEU A 185 -6.28 -7.63 7.00
CA LEU A 185 -6.20 -9.08 7.12
C LEU A 185 -6.80 -9.56 8.43
N TYR A 186 -7.58 -10.62 8.36
CA TYR A 186 -8.17 -11.30 9.51
C TYR A 186 -8.21 -12.81 9.29
N GLU A 187 -8.46 -13.59 10.32
CA GLU A 187 -8.39 -15.06 10.26
C GLU A 187 -7.06 -15.56 9.66
N ILE A 188 -5.96 -14.99 10.18
CA ILE A 188 -4.62 -15.26 9.65
C ILE A 188 -4.15 -16.63 10.08
N ASP A 189 -3.81 -17.49 9.12
CA ASP A 189 -3.23 -18.81 9.30
C ASP A 189 -1.90 -18.90 8.57
N THR A 190 -0.84 -19.21 9.31
CA THR A 190 0.52 -19.37 8.79
C THR A 190 0.98 -20.82 8.77
N THR A 191 0.09 -21.75 9.10
CA THR A 191 0.39 -23.20 9.27
C THR A 191 -0.10 -24.03 8.09
N THR A 192 -1.28 -23.72 7.55
CA THR A 192 -1.87 -24.45 6.44
C THR A 192 -1.05 -24.28 5.16
N ARG A 193 -0.76 -25.41 4.51
CA ARG A 193 -0.04 -25.46 3.23
C ARG A 193 -1.03 -25.68 2.10
N PRO A 194 -1.15 -24.78 1.13
CA PRO A 194 -2.04 -24.99 -0.02
C PRO A 194 -1.45 -25.98 -1.02
N ASN A 195 -2.32 -26.58 -1.85
CA ASN A 195 -1.85 -27.22 -3.06
C ASN A 195 -1.28 -26.15 -4.01
N LEU A 196 -0.03 -26.29 -4.43
CA LEU A 196 0.66 -25.28 -5.23
C LEU A 196 0.05 -25.06 -6.62
N ARG A 197 -0.80 -25.98 -7.10
CA ARG A 197 -1.53 -25.83 -8.37
C ARG A 197 -2.50 -24.65 -8.36
N ILE A 198 -2.97 -24.19 -7.20
CA ILE A 198 -3.83 -23.02 -7.13
C ILE A 198 -3.17 -21.73 -7.62
N PHE A 199 -1.84 -21.74 -7.78
CA PHE A 199 -1.04 -20.63 -8.31
C PHE A 199 -0.67 -20.81 -9.79
N ASP A 200 -1.13 -21.88 -10.44
CA ASP A 200 -0.89 -22.13 -11.85
C ASP A 200 -1.92 -21.38 -12.70
N PHE A 201 -1.45 -20.51 -13.61
CA PHE A 201 -2.33 -19.76 -14.52
C PHE A 201 -3.08 -20.66 -15.51
N ASN A 202 -2.56 -21.86 -15.75
CA ASN A 202 -3.12 -22.82 -16.71
C ASN A 202 -3.84 -23.99 -16.03
N ASP A 203 -4.10 -23.94 -14.72
CA ASP A 203 -4.83 -25.02 -14.05
C ASP A 203 -6.25 -25.14 -14.64
N PRO A 204 -6.64 -26.28 -15.25
CA PRO A 204 -7.97 -26.46 -15.84
C PRO A 204 -9.11 -26.19 -14.86
N ARG A 205 -8.93 -26.49 -13.56
CA ARG A 205 -9.92 -26.22 -12.51
C ARG A 205 -10.23 -24.73 -12.37
N PHE A 206 -9.30 -23.89 -12.75
CA PHE A 206 -9.44 -22.45 -12.81
C PHE A 206 -10.59 -22.01 -13.74
N PHE A 207 -10.78 -22.77 -14.84
CA PHE A 207 -11.83 -22.55 -15.83
C PHE A 207 -13.07 -23.43 -15.57
N GLU A 208 -12.91 -24.59 -14.91
CA GLU A 208 -14.01 -25.54 -14.61
C GLU A 208 -14.86 -25.10 -13.43
N GLU A 209 -14.27 -24.52 -12.38
CA GLU A 209 -15.02 -23.96 -11.24
C GLU A 209 -16.01 -22.86 -11.68
N GLU A 210 -15.72 -22.19 -12.77
CA GLU A 210 -16.58 -21.18 -13.36
C GLU A 210 -17.77 -21.76 -14.10
N GLN A 211 -17.65 -22.97 -14.68
CA GLN A 211 -18.74 -23.66 -15.35
C GLN A 211 -19.75 -24.26 -14.35
N GLN A 212 -19.32 -24.59 -13.12
CA GLN A 212 -20.18 -25.16 -12.08
C GLN A 212 -20.98 -24.10 -11.31
N ARG A 213 -20.64 -22.82 -11.43
CA ARG A 213 -21.35 -21.69 -10.80
C ARG A 213 -22.48 -21.12 -11.66
N ARG A 214 -22.74 -21.68 -12.83
CA ARG A 214 -23.86 -21.37 -13.73
C ARG A 214 -25.01 -22.35 -13.54
#